data_57bc2cdbc99ef12a77cc5c83a30d8771
#
_entry.id   57bc2cdbc99ef12a77cc5c83a30d8771
#
_cell.length_a   1.000
_cell.length_b   1.000
_cell.length_c   1.000
_cell.angle_alpha   90.00
_cell.angle_beta   90.00
_cell.angle_gamma   90.00
#
_symmetry.space_group_name_H-M   'P 1'
#
loop_
_entity.id
_entity.type
_entity.pdbx_description
1 polymer ?
#
loop_
_entity_poly.entity_id
_entity_poly.type
_entity_poly.pdbx_seq_one_letter_code
_entity_poly.pdbx_strand_id
1 'polypeptide(L)'
;DDFLSSIMPPQFEARMHGLWVRAQYKMGRWLQAQILLSFIMALIVGIGLWILGVKYAFLIAIIVGILEIVPYVGPIVSGGLATLLALSQSTVLGLWTLIFFIVAQQMESHILIPLLIKKLVGLNPVAVILAMLVGAKLGGILGILLAVPIAAGIDELFDDLANRKSI
;
A
#
# COMPACT_ATOMS: atom_id res chain seq x y z
N ASP A 1 25.55 0.53 20.20
CA ASP A 1 25.86 1.61 19.22
C ASP A 1 27.36 1.90 19.13
N ASP A 2 28.17 1.60 20.18
CA ASP A 2 29.57 1.96 20.23
C ASP A 2 30.54 1.13 19.37
N PHE A 3 30.12 -0.05 18.90
CA PHE A 3 30.98 -0.93 18.10
C PHE A 3 31.11 -0.47 16.65
N LEU A 4 30.06 0.09 16.07
CA LEU A 4 30.05 0.61 14.69
C LEU A 4 30.80 1.94 14.58
N SER A 5 30.71 2.79 15.58
CA SER A 5 31.42 4.09 15.63
C SER A 5 32.94 3.97 15.71
N SER A 6 33.48 2.85 16.24
CA SER A 6 34.89 2.61 16.36
C SER A 6 35.59 2.17 15.07
N ILE A 7 34.83 1.72 14.07
CA ILE A 7 35.37 1.14 12.82
C ILE A 7 35.15 2.06 11.61
N MET A 8 34.19 3.00 11.67
CA MET A 8 33.83 3.86 10.54
C MET A 8 34.32 5.31 10.69
N PRO A 9 34.81 5.95 9.59
CA PRO A 9 35.12 7.37 9.61
C PRO A 9 33.88 8.22 10.00
N PRO A 10 34.03 9.31 10.77
CA PRO A 10 32.94 10.14 11.25
C PRO A 10 32.01 10.67 10.14
N GLN A 11 32.54 10.87 8.94
CA GLN A 11 31.77 11.30 7.76
C GLN A 11 30.81 10.22 7.27
N PHE A 12 31.14 8.95 7.48
CA PHE A 12 30.28 7.82 7.08
C PHE A 12 29.13 7.61 8.06
N GLU A 13 29.40 7.80 9.35
CA GLU A 13 28.39 7.72 10.42
C GLU A 13 27.31 8.79 10.24
N ALA A 14 27.67 10.05 10.08
CA ALA A 14 26.75 11.15 9.85
C ALA A 14 25.87 10.91 8.60
N ARG A 15 26.45 10.33 7.57
CA ARG A 15 25.73 10.01 6.33
C ARG A 15 24.74 8.86 6.52
N MET A 16 25.17 7.76 7.14
CA MET A 16 24.29 6.61 7.42
C MET A 16 23.12 7.02 8.31
N HIS A 17 23.37 7.87 9.31
CA HIS A 17 22.32 8.43 10.14
C HIS A 17 21.34 9.27 9.32
N GLY A 18 21.83 10.13 8.42
CA GLY A 18 20.98 10.93 7.52
C GLY A 18 20.13 10.08 6.58
N LEU A 19 20.70 9.00 6.01
CA LEU A 19 19.98 8.03 5.19
C LEU A 19 18.87 7.32 5.98
N TRP A 20 19.22 6.86 7.18
CA TRP A 20 18.28 6.19 8.07
C TRP A 20 17.08 7.07 8.42
N VAL A 21 17.30 8.32 8.79
CA VAL A 21 16.24 9.30 9.10
C VAL A 21 15.36 9.55 7.89
N ARG A 22 15.93 9.71 6.67
CA ARG A 22 15.13 9.88 5.44
C ARG A 22 14.30 8.64 5.10
N ALA A 23 14.91 7.45 5.23
CA ALA A 23 14.19 6.18 5.02
C ALA A 23 13.00 6.03 6.00
N GLN A 24 13.23 6.26 7.29
CA GLN A 24 12.16 6.25 8.30
C GLN A 24 11.05 7.26 7.97
N TYR A 25 11.41 8.47 7.53
CA TYR A 25 10.44 9.48 7.14
C TYR A 25 9.59 9.03 5.94
N LYS A 26 10.23 8.50 4.87
CA LYS A 26 9.51 7.95 3.70
C LYS A 26 8.56 6.81 4.11
N MET A 27 9.04 5.88 4.94
CA MET A 27 8.25 4.76 5.45
C MET A 27 7.02 5.24 6.24
N GLY A 28 7.23 6.18 7.16
CA GLY A 28 6.15 6.73 7.98
C GLY A 28 5.10 7.47 7.14
N ARG A 29 5.54 8.25 6.17
CA ARG A 29 4.65 8.98 5.25
C ARG A 29 3.84 8.03 4.36
N TRP A 30 4.48 6.97 3.88
CA TRP A 30 3.77 5.95 3.12
C TRP A 30 2.68 5.28 3.95
N LEU A 31 3.00 4.87 5.19
CA LEU A 31 2.04 4.22 6.07
C LEU A 31 0.84 5.13 6.37
N GLN A 32 1.09 6.41 6.64
CA GLN A 32 0.02 7.40 6.85
C GLN A 32 -0.88 7.52 5.61
N ALA A 33 -0.28 7.61 4.41
CA ALA A 33 -1.03 7.68 3.16
C ALA A 33 -1.85 6.40 2.92
N GLN A 34 -1.28 5.23 3.23
CA GLN A 34 -1.95 3.94 3.07
C GLN A 34 -3.15 3.80 4.02
N ILE A 35 -2.99 4.19 5.28
CA ILE A 35 -4.11 4.19 6.25
C ILE A 35 -5.23 5.14 5.79
N LEU A 36 -4.87 6.32 5.30
CA LEU A 36 -5.85 7.27 4.79
C LEU A 36 -6.55 6.71 3.54
N LEU A 37 -5.82 6.09 2.61
CA LEU A 37 -6.38 5.43 1.43
C LEU A 37 -7.36 4.32 1.84
N SER A 38 -6.95 3.44 2.75
CA SER A 38 -7.78 2.36 3.30
C SER A 38 -9.09 2.87 3.88
N PHE A 39 -9.02 3.97 4.63
CA PHE A 39 -10.22 4.60 5.21
C PHE A 39 -11.14 5.18 4.13
N ILE A 40 -10.59 5.89 3.15
CA ILE A 40 -11.35 6.45 2.03
C ILE A 40 -12.02 5.34 1.23
N MET A 41 -11.28 4.27 0.90
CA MET A 41 -11.83 3.14 0.16
C MET A 41 -12.92 2.40 0.93
N ALA A 42 -12.75 2.21 2.25
CA ALA A 42 -13.80 1.66 3.10
C ALA A 42 -15.09 2.49 3.04
N LEU A 43 -14.98 3.81 3.08
CA LEU A 43 -16.14 4.71 2.98
C LEU A 43 -16.81 4.62 1.60
N ILE A 44 -16.02 4.70 0.52
CA ILE A 44 -16.53 4.64 -0.86
C ILE A 44 -17.25 3.31 -1.08
N VAL A 45 -16.61 2.19 -0.71
CA VAL A 45 -17.17 0.87 -0.90
C VAL A 45 -18.39 0.66 0.01
N GLY A 46 -18.33 1.09 1.26
CA GLY A 46 -19.44 1.00 2.20
C GLY A 46 -20.70 1.74 1.71
N ILE A 47 -20.53 2.98 1.27
CA ILE A 47 -21.61 3.80 0.72
C ILE A 47 -22.14 3.19 -0.59
N GLY A 48 -21.25 2.78 -1.50
CA GLY A 48 -21.65 2.19 -2.77
C GLY A 48 -22.41 0.89 -2.61
N LEU A 49 -21.96 -0.02 -1.76
CA LEU A 49 -22.66 -1.28 -1.48
C LEU A 49 -23.99 -1.05 -0.74
N TRP A 50 -24.06 -0.05 0.11
CA TRP A 50 -25.29 0.34 0.78
C TRP A 50 -26.33 0.87 -0.24
N ILE A 51 -25.93 1.73 -1.17
CA ILE A 51 -26.80 2.24 -2.25
C ILE A 51 -27.26 1.10 -3.16
N LEU A 52 -26.39 0.14 -3.47
CA LEU A 52 -26.74 -1.03 -4.27
C LEU A 52 -27.68 -2.01 -3.53
N GLY A 53 -27.85 -1.86 -2.23
CA GLY A 53 -28.68 -2.74 -1.42
C GLY A 53 -28.03 -4.08 -1.07
N VAL A 54 -26.69 -4.16 -1.10
CA VAL A 54 -25.96 -5.37 -0.70
C VAL A 54 -26.09 -5.57 0.80
N LYS A 55 -26.52 -6.77 1.23
CA LYS A 55 -26.55 -7.12 2.66
C LYS A 55 -25.17 -7.07 3.25
N TYR A 56 -25.08 -6.63 4.51
CA TYR A 56 -23.81 -6.50 5.25
C TYR A 56 -22.82 -5.49 4.65
N ALA A 57 -23.28 -4.49 3.87
CA ALA A 57 -22.43 -3.47 3.25
C ALA A 57 -21.43 -2.85 4.24
N PHE A 58 -21.86 -2.55 5.48
CA PHE A 58 -21.01 -2.00 6.52
C PHE A 58 -19.89 -2.98 6.96
N LEU A 59 -20.21 -4.25 7.13
CA LEU A 59 -19.23 -5.28 7.48
C LEU A 59 -18.20 -5.46 6.35
N ILE A 60 -18.67 -5.49 5.10
CA ILE A 60 -17.81 -5.57 3.92
C ILE A 60 -16.89 -4.35 3.85
N ALA A 61 -17.40 -3.14 4.12
CA ALA A 61 -16.62 -1.91 4.14
C ALA A 61 -15.47 -1.98 5.17
N ILE A 62 -15.71 -2.50 6.36
CA ILE A 62 -14.65 -2.72 7.37
C ILE A 62 -13.60 -3.69 6.86
N ILE A 63 -14.02 -4.82 6.27
CA ILE A 63 -13.11 -5.82 5.70
C ILE A 63 -12.28 -5.21 4.58
N VAL A 64 -12.90 -4.43 3.68
CA VAL A 64 -12.19 -3.68 2.64
C VAL A 64 -11.12 -2.78 3.25
N GLY A 65 -11.47 -1.95 4.24
CA GLY A 65 -10.52 -1.05 4.89
C GLY A 65 -9.34 -1.78 5.52
N ILE A 66 -9.57 -2.93 6.13
CA ILE A 66 -8.48 -3.75 6.72
C ILE A 66 -7.61 -4.36 5.62
N LEU A 67 -8.22 -4.96 4.61
CA LEU A 67 -7.48 -5.63 3.52
C LEU A 67 -6.73 -4.63 2.64
N GLU A 68 -7.23 -3.41 2.50
CA GLU A 68 -6.64 -2.32 1.71
C GLU A 68 -5.27 -1.88 2.21
N ILE A 69 -4.92 -2.22 3.47
CA ILE A 69 -3.57 -1.99 4.01
C ILE A 69 -2.50 -2.70 3.16
N VAL A 70 -2.88 -3.81 2.51
CA VAL A 70 -2.02 -4.55 1.58
C VAL A 70 -2.35 -4.13 0.14
N PRO A 71 -1.53 -3.28 -0.51
CA PRO A 71 -1.78 -2.83 -1.87
C PRO A 71 -2.00 -4.00 -2.84
N TYR A 72 -2.85 -3.82 -3.83
CA TYR A 72 -3.23 -4.80 -4.86
C TYR A 72 -3.97 -6.05 -4.34
N VAL A 73 -3.54 -6.62 -3.21
CA VAL A 73 -4.17 -7.83 -2.63
C VAL A 73 -5.52 -7.47 -2.00
N GLY A 74 -5.55 -6.35 -1.25
CA GLY A 74 -6.76 -5.87 -0.59
C GLY A 74 -7.95 -5.74 -1.55
N PRO A 75 -7.85 -4.92 -2.60
CA PRO A 75 -8.94 -4.71 -3.55
C PRO A 75 -9.41 -5.99 -4.26
N ILE A 76 -8.48 -6.87 -4.66
CA ILE A 76 -8.82 -8.13 -5.35
C ILE A 76 -9.60 -9.06 -4.43
N VAL A 77 -9.11 -9.27 -3.22
CA VAL A 77 -9.73 -10.19 -2.25
C VAL A 77 -11.07 -9.64 -1.78
N SER A 78 -11.13 -8.36 -1.42
CA SER A 78 -12.35 -7.72 -0.93
C SER A 78 -13.41 -7.61 -2.03
N GLY A 79 -13.03 -7.24 -3.25
CA GLY A 79 -13.93 -7.18 -4.40
C GLY A 79 -14.50 -8.54 -4.78
N GLY A 80 -13.67 -9.59 -4.73
CA GLY A 80 -14.11 -10.97 -4.93
C GLY A 80 -15.12 -11.40 -3.87
N LEU A 81 -14.82 -11.19 -2.59
CA LEU A 81 -15.71 -11.52 -1.47
C LEU A 81 -17.06 -10.76 -1.56
N ALA A 82 -17.02 -9.47 -1.80
CA ALA A 82 -18.22 -8.65 -1.93
C ALA A 82 -19.10 -9.10 -3.11
N THR A 83 -18.47 -9.38 -4.25
CA THR A 83 -19.18 -9.87 -5.44
C THR A 83 -19.83 -11.24 -5.20
N LEU A 84 -19.12 -12.18 -4.56
CA LEU A 84 -19.68 -13.50 -4.22
C LEU A 84 -20.86 -13.38 -3.25
N LEU A 85 -20.74 -12.52 -2.22
CA LEU A 85 -21.82 -12.25 -1.28
C LEU A 85 -23.03 -11.60 -1.97
N ALA A 86 -22.82 -10.70 -2.91
CA ALA A 86 -23.90 -10.09 -3.69
C ALA A 86 -24.54 -11.10 -4.66
N LEU A 87 -23.75 -11.98 -5.30
CA LEU A 87 -24.25 -13.07 -6.15
C LEU A 87 -25.15 -14.04 -5.38
N SER A 88 -24.85 -14.29 -4.11
CA SER A 88 -25.71 -15.15 -3.26
C SER A 88 -27.10 -14.55 -2.98
N GLN A 89 -27.26 -13.23 -3.17
CA GLN A 89 -28.52 -12.53 -3.01
C GLN A 89 -29.29 -12.46 -4.34
N SER A 90 -28.61 -12.05 -5.41
CA SER A 90 -29.13 -12.12 -6.78
C SER A 90 -28.01 -11.97 -7.81
N THR A 91 -28.15 -12.60 -8.97
CA THR A 91 -27.18 -12.51 -10.06
C THR A 91 -27.01 -11.07 -10.55
N VAL A 92 -28.10 -10.31 -10.64
CA VAL A 92 -28.09 -8.91 -11.07
C VAL A 92 -27.31 -8.05 -10.07
N LEU A 93 -27.54 -8.25 -8.78
CA LEU A 93 -26.82 -7.53 -7.73
C LEU A 93 -25.33 -7.86 -7.74
N GLY A 94 -24.97 -9.11 -7.94
CA GLY A 94 -23.57 -9.54 -8.07
C GLY A 94 -22.87 -8.87 -9.25
N LEU A 95 -23.52 -8.79 -10.42
CA LEU A 95 -22.97 -8.09 -11.59
C LEU A 95 -22.78 -6.59 -11.33
N TRP A 96 -23.76 -5.91 -10.73
CA TRP A 96 -23.61 -4.50 -10.36
C TRP A 96 -22.52 -4.28 -9.32
N THR A 97 -22.37 -5.18 -8.36
CA THR A 97 -21.30 -5.14 -7.37
C THR A 97 -19.93 -5.28 -8.03
N LEU A 98 -19.78 -6.22 -8.97
CA LEU A 98 -18.54 -6.41 -9.73
C LEU A 98 -18.18 -5.15 -10.53
N ILE A 99 -19.13 -4.59 -11.27
CA ILE A 99 -18.93 -3.35 -12.03
C ILE A 99 -18.53 -2.21 -11.11
N PHE A 100 -19.20 -2.07 -9.97
CA PHE A 100 -18.88 -1.05 -8.97
C PHE A 100 -17.45 -1.19 -8.46
N PHE A 101 -17.01 -2.40 -8.12
CA PHE A 101 -15.63 -2.63 -7.69
C PHE A 101 -14.61 -2.33 -8.77
N ILE A 102 -14.87 -2.66 -10.04
CA ILE A 102 -14.00 -2.29 -11.15
C ILE A 102 -13.88 -0.77 -11.25
N VAL A 103 -14.98 -0.04 -11.17
CA VAL A 103 -14.98 1.43 -11.21
C VAL A 103 -14.25 2.02 -10.00
N ALA A 104 -14.51 1.52 -8.80
CA ALA A 104 -13.83 1.95 -7.57
C ALA A 104 -12.32 1.72 -7.66
N GLN A 105 -11.88 0.57 -8.20
CA GLN A 105 -10.48 0.25 -8.44
C GLN A 105 -9.82 1.21 -9.45
N GLN A 106 -10.54 1.58 -10.52
CA GLN A 106 -10.02 2.56 -11.48
C GLN A 106 -9.88 3.94 -10.86
N MET A 107 -10.85 4.33 -10.04
CA MET A 107 -10.77 5.59 -9.30
C MET A 107 -9.61 5.60 -8.30
N GLU A 108 -9.41 4.50 -7.59
CA GLU A 108 -8.29 4.34 -6.68
C GLU A 108 -6.94 4.48 -7.41
N SER A 109 -6.71 3.69 -8.47
CA SER A 109 -5.44 3.63 -9.17
C SER A 109 -5.11 4.91 -9.94
N HIS A 110 -6.11 5.60 -10.51
CA HIS A 110 -5.89 6.78 -11.35
C HIS A 110 -6.05 8.11 -10.60
N ILE A 111 -6.77 8.14 -9.48
CA ILE A 111 -7.05 9.36 -8.73
C ILE A 111 -6.44 9.32 -7.33
N LEU A 112 -6.81 8.32 -6.51
CA LEU A 112 -6.43 8.31 -5.09
C LEU A 112 -4.95 8.01 -4.88
N ILE A 113 -4.41 7.00 -5.55
CA ILE A 113 -2.98 6.66 -5.45
C ILE A 113 -2.08 7.81 -5.92
N PRO A 114 -2.27 8.45 -7.10
CA PRO A 114 -1.49 9.61 -7.49
C PRO A 114 -1.62 10.79 -6.52
N LEU A 115 -2.80 11.00 -5.97
CA LEU A 115 -3.06 12.10 -5.05
C LEU A 115 -2.40 11.91 -3.70
N LEU A 116 -2.45 10.69 -3.15
CA LEU A 116 -2.04 10.39 -1.78
C LEU A 116 -0.64 9.78 -1.68
N ILE A 117 -0.25 8.90 -2.59
CA ILE A 117 0.95 8.06 -2.46
C ILE A 117 2.08 8.50 -3.40
N LYS A 118 1.79 8.78 -4.68
CA LYS A 118 2.82 9.05 -5.69
C LYS A 118 3.71 10.25 -5.35
N LYS A 119 3.15 11.28 -4.71
CA LYS A 119 3.91 12.48 -4.28
C LYS A 119 4.81 12.20 -3.06
N LEU A 120 4.59 11.10 -2.35
CA LEU A 120 5.25 10.84 -1.07
C LEU A 120 6.37 9.81 -1.17
N VAL A 121 6.30 8.86 -2.10
CA VAL A 121 7.20 7.70 -2.11
C VAL A 121 7.95 7.54 -3.45
N GLY A 122 7.34 7.93 -4.57
CA GLY A 122 7.98 7.89 -5.89
C GLY A 122 8.32 6.49 -6.45
N LEU A 123 7.98 5.43 -5.73
CA LEU A 123 8.36 4.06 -6.07
C LEU A 123 7.74 3.59 -7.40
N ASN A 124 8.55 2.84 -8.17
CA ASN A 124 8.06 2.14 -9.35
C ASN A 124 7.10 1.01 -8.94
N PRO A 125 5.88 0.92 -9.53
CA PRO A 125 4.91 -0.14 -9.23
C PRO A 125 5.49 -1.56 -9.35
N VAL A 126 6.37 -1.79 -10.31
CA VAL A 126 7.03 -3.10 -10.48
C VAL A 126 7.92 -3.43 -9.28
N ALA A 127 8.67 -2.44 -8.75
CA ALA A 127 9.49 -2.63 -7.57
C ALA A 127 8.64 -2.97 -6.33
N VAL A 128 7.47 -2.34 -6.20
CA VAL A 128 6.52 -2.62 -5.12
C VAL A 128 6.03 -4.07 -5.21
N ILE A 129 5.59 -4.53 -6.39
CA ILE A 129 5.11 -5.90 -6.59
C ILE A 129 6.22 -6.92 -6.28
N LEU A 130 7.43 -6.68 -6.78
CA LEU A 130 8.57 -7.56 -6.50
C LEU A 130 8.92 -7.61 -5.01
N ALA A 131 8.93 -6.47 -4.34
CA ALA A 131 9.15 -6.39 -2.90
C ALA A 131 8.08 -7.19 -2.13
N MET A 132 6.80 -7.07 -2.52
CA MET A 132 5.71 -7.82 -1.91
C MET A 132 5.85 -9.33 -2.12
N LEU A 133 6.26 -9.79 -3.31
CA LEU A 133 6.50 -11.21 -3.59
C LEU A 133 7.65 -11.77 -2.73
N VAL A 134 8.74 -11.02 -2.61
CA VAL A 134 9.86 -11.39 -1.74
C VAL A 134 9.43 -11.38 -0.28
N GLY A 135 8.74 -10.32 0.15
CA GLY A 135 8.21 -10.19 1.51
C GLY A 135 7.27 -11.33 1.88
N ALA A 136 6.36 -11.72 0.97
CA ALA A 136 5.47 -12.86 1.15
C ALA A 136 6.23 -14.16 1.42
N LYS A 137 7.31 -14.38 0.68
CA LYS A 137 8.13 -15.59 0.79
C LYS A 137 8.96 -15.63 2.07
N LEU A 138 9.42 -14.49 2.55
CA LEU A 138 10.28 -14.36 3.74
C LEU A 138 9.51 -14.30 5.06
N GLY A 139 8.39 -13.59 5.09
CA GLY A 139 7.65 -13.30 6.32
C GLY A 139 6.12 -13.41 6.20
N GLY A 140 5.61 -14.06 5.14
CA GLY A 140 4.17 -14.21 4.94
C GLY A 140 3.45 -12.85 4.90
N ILE A 141 2.32 -12.75 5.61
CA ILE A 141 1.51 -11.52 5.66
C ILE A 141 2.30 -10.33 6.22
N LEU A 142 3.06 -10.54 7.30
CA LEU A 142 3.91 -9.48 7.87
C LEU A 142 4.99 -9.03 6.89
N GLY A 143 5.58 -9.96 6.13
CA GLY A 143 6.54 -9.65 5.08
C GLY A 143 5.94 -8.80 3.97
N ILE A 144 4.70 -9.08 3.55
CA ILE A 144 3.98 -8.27 2.56
C ILE A 144 3.74 -6.85 3.09
N LEU A 145 3.27 -6.72 4.33
CA LEU A 145 3.00 -5.41 4.96
C LEU A 145 4.25 -4.54 5.06
N LEU A 146 5.39 -5.14 5.36
CA LEU A 146 6.66 -4.44 5.50
C LEU A 146 7.39 -4.25 4.16
N ALA A 147 6.99 -4.96 3.11
CA ALA A 147 7.69 -4.96 1.83
C ALA A 147 7.79 -3.56 1.21
N VAL A 148 6.70 -2.80 1.20
CA VAL A 148 6.67 -1.46 0.59
C VAL A 148 7.48 -0.44 1.40
N PRO A 149 7.34 -0.36 2.74
CA PRO A 149 8.23 0.44 3.57
C PRO A 149 9.72 0.12 3.36
N ILE A 150 10.07 -1.17 3.34
CA ILE A 150 11.47 -1.60 3.14
C ILE A 150 11.94 -1.20 1.74
N ALA A 151 11.12 -1.41 0.70
CA ALA A 151 11.45 -1.00 -0.66
C ALA A 151 11.67 0.51 -0.77
N ALA A 152 10.87 1.33 -0.07
CA ALA A 152 11.04 2.77 -0.01
C ALA A 152 12.37 3.18 0.66
N GLY A 153 12.77 2.47 1.69
CA GLY A 153 14.07 2.66 2.33
C GLY A 153 15.25 2.28 1.43
N ILE A 154 15.12 1.17 0.69
CA ILE A 154 16.12 0.72 -0.28
C ILE A 154 16.24 1.71 -1.45
N ASP A 155 15.13 2.22 -1.96
CA ASP A 155 15.09 3.21 -3.02
C ASP A 155 15.87 4.49 -2.63
N GLU A 156 15.73 4.96 -1.39
CA GLU A 156 16.50 6.09 -0.87
C GLU A 156 18.01 5.82 -0.87
N LEU A 157 18.42 4.59 -0.60
CA LEU A 157 19.84 4.19 -0.68
C LEU A 157 20.35 4.23 -2.12
N PHE A 158 19.56 3.77 -3.08
CA PHE A 158 19.93 3.81 -4.50
C PHE A 158 20.01 5.24 -5.03
N ASP A 159 19.07 6.11 -4.66
CA ASP A 159 19.09 7.53 -5.00
C ASP A 159 20.34 8.23 -4.48
N ASP A 160 20.76 7.94 -3.24
CA ASP A 160 21.96 8.50 -2.66
C ASP A 160 23.23 8.00 -3.38
N LEU A 161 23.27 6.74 -3.79
CA LEU A 161 24.37 6.17 -4.56
C LEU A 161 24.44 6.70 -6.00
N ALA A 162 23.29 6.90 -6.64
CA ALA A 162 23.20 7.44 -8.00
C ALA A 162 23.68 8.89 -8.07
N ASN A 163 23.28 9.71 -7.10
CA ASN A 163 23.70 11.12 -6.99
C ASN A 163 25.20 11.30 -6.74
N ARG A 164 25.90 10.24 -6.28
CA ARG A 164 27.39 10.23 -6.17
C ARG A 164 28.12 10.21 -7.50
N LYS A 165 27.50 9.64 -8.55
CA LYS A 165 28.17 9.51 -9.86
C LYS A 165 28.08 10.77 -10.72
N SER A 166 27.37 11.79 -10.26
CA SER A 166 27.13 13.04 -10.98
C SER A 166 27.98 14.22 -10.46
N ILE A 167 28.92 13.96 -9.53
CA ILE A 167 29.98 14.89 -9.06
C ILE A 167 31.35 14.34 -9.44
#